data_69604234246766ceda71dadfdfa18a36
#
_entry.id   69604234246766ceda71dadfdfa18a36
#
_cell.length_a   1.000
_cell.length_b   1.000
_cell.length_c   1.000
_cell.angle_alpha   90.00
_cell.angle_beta   90.00
_cell.angle_gamma   90.00
#
_symmetry.space_group_name_H-M   'P 1'
#
loop_
_entity.id
_entity.type
_entity.pdbx_description
1 polymer ?
#
loop_
_entity_poly.entity_id
_entity_poly.type
_entity_poly.pdbx_seq_one_letter_code
_entity_poly.pdbx_strand_id
1 'polypeptide(L)'
;MEPMARPRKYSPEVRERAIRMVREHGPEHPSQWAAITSIAAKFGCTGETLRNWVRQAERDTGQRSGLTTDERQRLKDLERDNRELKRANEILRKASAYFAQAELDRRVK
;
A
#
# COMPACT_ATOMS: atom_id res chain seq x y z
N MET A 1 16.31 20.03 -12.65
CA MET A 1 15.86 19.63 -12.41
C MET A 1 15.49 18.84 -11.92
N GLU A 2 15.14 18.22 -11.75
CA GLU A 2 14.67 17.57 -11.30
C GLU A 2 14.50 16.84 -10.80
N PRO A 3 14.15 16.54 -10.53
CA PRO A 3 13.93 15.82 -9.90
C PRO A 3 14.00 14.88 -9.62
N MET A 4 14.22 14.61 -9.04
CA MET A 4 14.23 13.71 -8.64
C MET A 4 13.42 12.94 -8.26
N ALA A 5 13.21 12.91 -7.16
CA ALA A 5 12.16 12.03 -6.87
C ALA A 5 11.15 12.21 -7.92
N ARG A 6 10.71 11.20 -8.44
CA ARG A 6 9.71 11.25 -9.41
C ARG A 6 8.43 11.59 -8.75
N PRO A 7 7.84 12.71 -9.01
CA PRO A 7 6.55 13.03 -8.42
C PRO A 7 5.51 12.04 -8.90
N ARG A 8 4.46 11.92 -8.12
CA ARG A 8 3.35 11.15 -8.57
C ARG A 8 2.86 11.70 -9.87
N LYS A 9 2.76 10.85 -10.83
CA LYS A 9 2.36 11.25 -12.14
C LYS A 9 0.91 11.66 -12.22
N TYR A 10 0.08 11.07 -11.37
CA TYR A 10 -1.36 11.27 -11.44
C TYR A 10 -1.86 11.65 -10.06
N SER A 11 -2.62 12.74 -10.01
CA SER A 11 -3.22 13.19 -8.78
C SER A 11 -4.39 12.28 -8.41
N PRO A 12 -4.80 12.28 -7.15
CA PRO A 12 -5.98 11.52 -6.78
C PRO A 12 -7.22 11.90 -7.55
N GLU A 13 -7.35 13.18 -7.90
CA GLU A 13 -8.50 13.62 -8.68
C GLU A 13 -8.50 13.04 -10.07
N VAL A 14 -7.34 13.01 -10.72
CA VAL A 14 -7.21 12.43 -12.05
C VAL A 14 -7.53 10.95 -12.00
N ARG A 15 -7.01 10.27 -11.00
CA ARG A 15 -7.25 8.85 -10.82
C ARG A 15 -8.74 8.56 -10.65
N GLU A 16 -9.39 9.33 -9.81
CA GLU A 16 -10.82 9.16 -9.57
C GLU A 16 -11.63 9.40 -10.83
N ARG A 17 -11.25 10.43 -11.57
CA ARG A 17 -11.96 10.75 -12.80
C ARG A 17 -11.84 9.62 -13.82
N ALA A 18 -10.64 9.05 -13.95
CA ALA A 18 -10.42 7.95 -14.88
C ALA A 18 -11.26 6.74 -14.48
N ILE A 19 -11.29 6.43 -13.20
CA ILE A 19 -12.07 5.30 -12.69
C ILE A 19 -13.57 5.55 -12.98
N ARG A 20 -14.03 6.76 -12.75
CA ARG A 20 -15.42 7.07 -13.00
C ARG A 20 -15.76 6.93 -14.46
N MET A 21 -14.88 7.37 -15.35
CA MET A 21 -15.12 7.24 -16.78
C MET A 21 -15.22 5.78 -17.20
N VAL A 22 -14.40 4.92 -16.63
CA VAL A 22 -14.50 3.49 -16.94
C VAL A 22 -15.85 2.96 -16.50
N ARG A 23 -16.31 3.39 -15.34
CA ARG A 23 -17.59 2.92 -14.82
C ARG A 23 -18.75 3.41 -15.68
N GLU A 24 -18.71 4.68 -16.08
CA GLU A 24 -19.83 5.27 -16.81
C GLU A 24 -19.88 4.85 -18.26
N HIS A 25 -18.73 4.66 -18.87
CA HIS A 25 -18.64 4.37 -20.30
C HIS A 25 -18.33 2.91 -20.61
N GLY A 26 -18.20 2.09 -19.57
CA GLY A 26 -17.95 0.68 -19.78
C GLY A 26 -18.92 0.01 -20.71
N PRO A 27 -20.25 0.24 -20.56
CA PRO A 27 -21.22 -0.40 -21.44
C PRO A 27 -21.09 -0.04 -22.91
N GLU A 28 -20.41 1.05 -23.22
CA GLU A 28 -20.22 1.45 -24.61
C GLU A 28 -19.11 0.66 -25.32
N HIS A 29 -18.42 -0.17 -24.59
CA HIS A 29 -17.30 -0.95 -25.12
C HIS A 29 -17.59 -2.43 -25.03
N PRO A 30 -16.95 -3.24 -25.90
CA PRO A 30 -17.24 -4.68 -25.87
C PRO A 30 -16.78 -5.40 -24.61
N SER A 31 -15.84 -4.81 -23.86
CA SER A 31 -15.38 -5.42 -22.62
C SER A 31 -14.84 -4.33 -21.70
N GLN A 32 -14.66 -4.70 -20.43
CA GLN A 32 -14.07 -3.77 -19.50
C GLN A 32 -12.65 -3.40 -19.89
N TRP A 33 -11.90 -4.37 -20.40
CA TRP A 33 -10.53 -4.11 -20.82
C TRP A 33 -10.50 -3.12 -21.99
N ALA A 34 -11.43 -3.26 -22.92
CA ALA A 34 -11.52 -2.31 -24.04
C ALA A 34 -11.80 -0.91 -23.55
N ALA A 35 -12.71 -0.79 -22.59
CA ALA A 35 -13.02 0.51 -21.98
C ALA A 35 -11.78 1.08 -21.29
N ILE A 36 -11.10 0.25 -20.52
CA ILE A 36 -9.93 0.67 -19.76
C ILE A 36 -8.83 1.17 -20.69
N THR A 37 -8.53 0.42 -21.75
CA THR A 37 -7.46 0.85 -22.65
C THR A 37 -7.81 2.13 -23.37
N SER A 38 -9.05 2.28 -23.77
CA SER A 38 -9.49 3.46 -24.47
C SER A 38 -9.38 4.70 -23.58
N ILE A 39 -9.82 4.58 -22.35
CA ILE A 39 -9.82 5.71 -21.42
C ILE A 39 -8.40 5.99 -20.93
N ALA A 40 -7.59 4.94 -20.70
CA ALA A 40 -6.20 5.14 -20.28
C ALA A 40 -5.45 5.99 -21.30
N ALA A 41 -5.70 5.78 -22.58
CA ALA A 41 -5.03 6.58 -23.61
C ALA A 41 -5.35 8.05 -23.47
N LYS A 42 -6.57 8.37 -23.08
CA LYS A 42 -6.97 9.76 -22.92
C LYS A 42 -6.31 10.43 -21.74
N PHE A 43 -5.98 9.66 -20.72
CA PHE A 43 -5.32 10.20 -19.53
C PHE A 43 -3.81 10.05 -19.56
N GLY A 44 -3.28 9.47 -20.63
CA GLY A 44 -1.83 9.32 -20.75
C GLY A 44 -1.23 8.26 -19.88
N CYS A 45 -2.01 7.29 -19.45
CA CYS A 45 -1.50 6.18 -18.65
C CYS A 45 -1.69 4.88 -19.40
N THR A 46 -1.08 3.81 -18.90
CA THR A 46 -1.24 2.51 -19.51
C THR A 46 -2.54 1.87 -19.07
N GLY A 47 -3.03 0.95 -19.89
CA GLY A 47 -4.23 0.20 -19.50
C GLY A 47 -4.03 -0.57 -18.23
N GLU A 48 -2.83 -1.11 -18.02
CA GLU A 48 -2.52 -1.86 -16.82
C GLU A 48 -2.63 -0.98 -15.57
N THR A 49 -2.12 0.24 -15.66
CA THR A 49 -2.20 1.18 -14.54
C THR A 49 -3.65 1.48 -14.20
N LEU A 50 -4.44 1.80 -15.22
CA LEU A 50 -5.84 2.12 -14.98
C LEU A 50 -6.61 0.90 -14.49
N ARG A 51 -6.29 -0.29 -15.00
CA ARG A 51 -6.93 -1.51 -14.53
C ARG A 51 -6.69 -1.71 -13.04
N ASN A 52 -5.45 -1.47 -12.60
CA ASN A 52 -5.13 -1.61 -11.18
C ASN A 52 -5.94 -0.64 -10.34
N TRP A 53 -6.09 0.60 -10.81
CA TRP A 53 -6.90 1.59 -10.10
C TRP A 53 -8.36 1.14 -10.02
N VAL A 54 -8.89 0.65 -11.13
CA VAL A 54 -10.30 0.24 -11.18
C VAL A 54 -10.53 -0.94 -10.23
N ARG A 55 -9.64 -1.91 -10.24
CA ARG A 55 -9.79 -3.08 -9.37
C ARG A 55 -9.68 -2.71 -7.91
N GLN A 56 -8.79 -1.80 -7.56
CA GLN A 56 -8.71 -1.37 -6.18
C GLN A 56 -9.98 -0.63 -5.76
N ALA A 57 -10.52 0.20 -6.64
CA ALA A 57 -11.77 0.89 -6.35
C ALA A 57 -12.92 -0.10 -6.16
N GLU A 58 -12.93 -1.16 -6.96
CA GLU A 58 -13.96 -2.19 -6.81
C GLU A 58 -13.84 -2.93 -5.48
N ARG A 59 -12.60 -3.16 -5.03
CA ARG A 59 -12.41 -3.77 -3.70
C ARG A 59 -12.86 -2.83 -2.61
N ASP A 60 -12.53 -1.55 -2.74
CA ASP A 60 -12.90 -0.56 -1.74
C ASP A 60 -14.40 -0.42 -1.59
N THR A 61 -15.15 -0.64 -2.66
CA THR A 61 -16.61 -0.56 -2.61
C THR A 61 -17.27 -1.92 -2.37
N GLY A 62 -16.48 -2.97 -2.21
CA GLY A 62 -17.02 -4.29 -1.93
C GLY A 62 -17.48 -5.07 -3.14
N GLN A 63 -17.25 -4.54 -4.34
CA GLN A 63 -17.66 -5.24 -5.56
C GLN A 63 -16.72 -6.37 -5.93
N ARG A 64 -15.55 -6.39 -5.36
CA ARG A 64 -14.55 -7.42 -5.62
C ARG A 64 -13.90 -7.78 -4.30
N SER A 65 -13.67 -9.06 -4.08
CA SER A 65 -13.01 -9.49 -2.86
C SER A 65 -11.55 -9.03 -2.86
N GLY A 66 -11.00 -8.92 -1.66
CA GLY A 66 -9.63 -8.48 -1.49
C GLY A 66 -9.57 -7.37 -0.47
N LEU A 67 -8.36 -6.94 -0.15
CA LEU A 67 -8.16 -5.91 0.85
C LEU A 67 -8.51 -4.53 0.29
N THR A 68 -9.23 -3.76 1.07
CA THR A 68 -9.43 -2.35 0.74
C THR A 68 -8.12 -1.59 0.93
N THR A 69 -8.10 -0.37 0.41
CA THR A 69 -6.92 0.48 0.56
C THR A 69 -6.62 0.70 2.04
N ASP A 70 -7.65 0.98 2.84
CA ASP A 70 -7.46 1.20 4.27
C ASP A 70 -6.95 -0.05 4.97
N GLU A 71 -7.51 -1.21 4.64
CA GLU A 71 -7.07 -2.45 5.24
C GLU A 71 -5.62 -2.76 4.89
N ARG A 72 -5.24 -2.50 3.66
CA ARG A 72 -3.87 -2.73 3.22
C ARG A 72 -2.91 -1.82 3.97
N GLN A 73 -3.28 -0.56 4.15
CA GLN A 73 -2.44 0.37 4.90
C GLN A 73 -2.32 -0.06 6.34
N ARG A 74 -3.45 -0.47 6.94
CA ARG A 74 -3.42 -0.93 8.31
C ARG A 74 -2.54 -2.15 8.48
N LEU A 75 -2.57 -3.07 7.53
CA LEU A 75 -1.71 -4.24 7.58
C LEU A 75 -0.24 -3.84 7.55
N LYS A 76 0.12 -2.90 6.68
CA LYS A 76 1.50 -2.41 6.63
C LYS A 76 1.93 -1.80 7.94
N ASP A 77 1.05 -0.99 8.53
CA ASP A 77 1.35 -0.36 9.81
C ASP A 77 1.55 -1.39 10.90
N LEU A 78 0.69 -2.39 10.95
CA LEU A 78 0.80 -3.44 11.94
C LEU A 78 2.06 -4.27 11.76
N GLU A 79 2.43 -4.54 10.52
CA GLU A 79 3.66 -5.28 10.26
C GLU A 79 4.88 -4.49 10.70
N ARG A 80 4.87 -3.18 10.45
CA ARG A 80 5.97 -2.33 10.92
C ARG A 80 6.04 -2.31 12.43
N ASP A 81 4.90 -2.11 13.09
CA ASP A 81 4.86 -2.09 14.54
C ASP A 81 5.33 -3.41 15.12
N ASN A 82 4.96 -4.51 14.48
CA ASN A 82 5.37 -5.82 14.94
C ASN A 82 6.88 -5.99 14.88
N ARG A 83 7.49 -5.52 13.78
CA ARG A 83 8.95 -5.58 13.65
C ARG A 83 9.64 -4.73 14.72
N GLU A 84 9.09 -3.53 14.96
CA GLU A 84 9.68 -2.64 15.96
C GLU A 84 9.55 -3.20 17.36
N LEU A 85 8.40 -3.79 17.66
CA LEU A 85 8.19 -4.38 18.98
C LEU A 85 9.10 -5.61 19.19
N LYS A 86 9.29 -6.39 18.16
CA LYS A 86 10.19 -7.53 18.26
C LYS A 86 11.62 -7.08 18.51
N ARG A 87 12.04 -6.02 17.82
CA ARG A 87 13.37 -5.46 18.01
C ARG A 87 13.54 -4.94 19.44
N ALA A 88 12.55 -4.18 19.92
CA ALA A 88 12.61 -3.65 21.25
C ALA A 88 12.66 -4.76 22.29
N ASN A 89 11.86 -5.81 22.07
CA ASN A 89 11.84 -6.94 22.97
C ASN A 89 13.19 -7.66 23.01
N GLU A 90 13.82 -7.78 21.86
CA GLU A 90 15.13 -8.41 21.80
C GLU A 90 16.17 -7.60 22.53
N ILE A 91 16.14 -6.27 22.33
CA ILE A 91 17.08 -5.39 23.03
C ILE A 91 16.89 -5.49 24.54
N LEU A 92 15.63 -5.47 24.98
CA LEU A 92 15.35 -5.59 26.42
C LEU A 92 15.80 -6.91 26.97
N ARG A 93 15.61 -7.99 26.23
CA ARG A 93 16.03 -9.30 26.67
C ARG A 93 17.55 -9.36 26.83
N LYS A 94 18.28 -8.81 25.86
CA LYS A 94 19.74 -8.79 25.94
C LYS A 94 20.21 -7.92 27.09
N ALA A 95 19.57 -6.77 27.28
CA ALA A 95 19.92 -5.91 28.39
C ALA A 95 19.66 -6.58 29.74
N SER A 96 18.54 -7.27 29.86
CA SER A 96 18.22 -7.99 31.08
C SER A 96 19.25 -9.05 31.39
N ALA A 97 19.68 -9.80 30.38
CA ALA A 97 20.71 -10.81 30.56
C ALA A 97 22.03 -10.20 30.99
N TYR A 98 22.36 -9.06 30.36
CA TYR A 98 23.61 -8.36 30.72
C TYR A 98 23.57 -7.90 32.17
N PHE A 99 22.45 -7.29 32.59
CA PHE A 99 22.34 -6.81 33.95
C PHE A 99 22.35 -7.93 34.96
N ALA A 100 21.73 -9.05 34.63
CA ALA A 100 21.74 -10.20 35.50
C ALA A 100 23.16 -10.74 35.69
N GLN A 101 23.91 -10.80 34.61
CA GLN A 101 25.29 -11.24 34.67
C GLN A 101 26.15 -10.29 35.51
N ALA A 102 25.97 -9.00 35.30
CA ALA A 102 26.70 -8.01 36.05
C ALA A 102 26.42 -8.11 37.54
N GLU A 103 25.16 -8.40 37.89
CA GLU A 103 24.80 -8.56 39.30
C GLU A 103 25.45 -9.79 39.91
N LEU A 104 25.49 -10.90 39.18
CA LEU A 104 26.16 -12.07 39.64
C LEU A 104 27.67 -11.83 39.83
N ASP A 105 28.29 -11.18 38.89
CA ASP A 105 29.72 -10.89 39.00
C ASP A 105 30.02 -10.04 40.23
N ARG A 106 29.14 -9.08 40.51
CA ARG A 106 29.33 -8.21 41.66
C ARG A 106 29.23 -9.00 42.98
N ARG A 107 28.37 -10.02 42.99
CA ARG A 107 28.13 -10.78 44.21
C ARG A 107 29.23 -11.78 44.49
N VAL A 108 29.95 -12.16 43.48
CA VAL A 108 30.95 -13.22 43.60
C VAL A 108 32.20 -12.75 44.37
N LYS A 109 32.37 -11.49 44.56
CA LYS A 109 33.57 -10.98 45.21
C LYS A 109 33.88 -11.58 46.55
#